data_bc6c355e712a0c242522d41228068f32
#
_entry.id   bc6c355e712a0c242522d41228068f32
#
_cell.length_a   1.000
_cell.length_b   1.000
_cell.length_c   1.000
_cell.angle_alpha   90.00
_cell.angle_beta   90.00
_cell.angle_gamma   90.00
#
_symmetry.space_group_name_H-M   'P 1'
#
loop_
_entity.id
_entity.type
_entity.pdbx_description
1 polymer ?
#
loop_
_entity_poly.entity_id
_entity_poly.type
_entity_poly.pdbx_seq_one_letter_code
_entity_poly.pdbx_strand_id
1 'polypeptide(L)'
;MARAQTKSIDLSPNRYIEKVNRITGREIPGPIDPDDLLVHAHRDQHPLEVAAQVIASRFIRSTGREMAVERGLKAINEMAGRGAEFASLFVGGRKFERRAKDFLGVVSRDYSYRFREPKHLTPGQIERRLAKARQDAAKKLAARGADPKLHVLLTGATGFVGKEIVFQAASDPRIARLTAIIRSEKITDRKTGEVLRVIDAAERGMLVLRRLGIDDAAAKKFDFVQGDIEEPNFGLSVRDHDALAKTVTHVIHCAASVSFDDPYEASFRSNVLGSINALGFSLSLQARRGGPFVEHVAIETSYIHGRKRNAMAQEEALVFPRHFYNNFYELTKAMASMETDRHLIEKGLRVVQLLPSIVIGHSETGNNRGDTKVVNAPVNAFGRAKEIADKLESDLTGKPRQMLLQWAGGQFPGDPTAELNFVPVDRVVQGIIASLTVPEAIGTRIHLATDNRIRSEDVVRTVREELGVNVRLSDPTIYRNVTLPIVKGVLIRLGEDKLANALEKLGAIFGGYAEWGQPVHSVGNDVRLLGLSIRRPDTENAFRMLCRHNRFVQAYGRVRDADEIARREHAWEIALQRIEVGSGHQVGALRPREFRERLALELDLETFVLRNDPVPAKKAAPRRKIAARKVS
;
A
#
# COMPACT_ATOMS: atom_id res chain seq x y z
N MET A 1 -35.05 4.37 41.37
CA MET A 1 -34.31 4.08 40.13
C MET A 1 -32.83 3.98 40.48
N ALA A 2 -32.32 2.78 40.69
CA ALA A 2 -30.93 2.55 41.00
C ALA A 2 -30.12 2.73 39.73
N ARG A 3 -29.23 3.74 39.72
CA ARG A 3 -28.17 3.86 38.69
C ARG A 3 -27.31 2.59 38.77
N ALA A 4 -27.39 1.78 37.74
CA ALA A 4 -26.42 0.71 37.56
C ALA A 4 -25.02 1.36 37.51
N GLN A 5 -24.23 1.15 38.55
CA GLN A 5 -22.80 1.46 38.53
C GLN A 5 -22.18 0.64 37.40
N THR A 6 -21.88 1.29 36.30
CA THR A 6 -20.98 0.75 35.28
C THR A 6 -19.67 0.47 35.97
N LYS A 7 -19.42 -0.78 36.33
CA LYS A 7 -18.11 -1.22 36.82
C LYS A 7 -17.13 -0.83 35.72
N SER A 8 -16.23 0.09 36.03
CA SER A 8 -15.12 0.43 35.16
C SER A 8 -14.40 -0.89 34.80
N ILE A 9 -14.34 -1.18 33.52
CA ILE A 9 -13.55 -2.32 33.06
C ILE A 9 -12.10 -1.96 33.35
N ASP A 10 -11.45 -2.77 34.17
CA ASP A 10 -10.01 -2.62 34.38
C ASP A 10 -9.29 -3.04 33.11
N LEU A 11 -8.69 -2.07 32.44
CA LEU A 11 -7.97 -2.20 31.18
C LEU A 11 -6.51 -2.61 31.37
N SER A 12 -6.11 -2.98 32.59
CA SER A 12 -4.77 -3.45 32.86
C SER A 12 -4.45 -4.68 31.99
N PRO A 13 -3.44 -4.60 31.12
CA PRO A 13 -3.02 -5.73 30.28
C PRO A 13 -2.73 -6.99 31.08
N ASN A 14 -2.18 -6.84 32.27
CA ASN A 14 -1.85 -7.96 33.17
C ASN A 14 -3.08 -8.75 33.57
N ARG A 15 -4.18 -8.07 33.88
CA ARG A 15 -5.44 -8.72 34.23
C ARG A 15 -6.02 -9.56 33.09
N TYR A 16 -5.88 -9.11 31.85
CA TYR A 16 -6.31 -9.88 30.69
C TYR A 16 -5.44 -11.12 30.48
N ILE A 17 -4.13 -10.99 30.65
CA ILE A 17 -3.19 -12.11 30.58
C ILE A 17 -3.49 -13.13 31.67
N GLU A 18 -3.70 -12.70 32.92
CA GLU A 18 -4.08 -13.58 34.01
C GLU A 18 -5.37 -14.34 33.70
N LYS A 19 -6.37 -13.64 33.14
CA LYS A 19 -7.63 -14.27 32.75
C LYS A 19 -7.45 -15.30 31.63
N VAL A 20 -6.65 -14.98 30.62
CA VAL A 20 -6.32 -15.91 29.54
C VAL A 20 -5.54 -17.10 30.06
N ASN A 21 -4.53 -16.89 30.91
CA ASN A 21 -3.78 -17.97 31.53
C ASN A 21 -4.67 -18.91 32.30
N ARG A 22 -5.60 -18.37 33.10
CA ARG A 22 -6.57 -19.16 33.87
C ARG A 22 -7.47 -20.02 32.98
N ILE A 23 -7.94 -19.45 31.87
CA ILE A 23 -8.87 -20.14 30.96
C ILE A 23 -8.14 -21.17 30.10
N THR A 24 -6.92 -20.87 29.69
CA THR A 24 -6.17 -21.70 28.74
C THR A 24 -5.25 -22.71 29.42
N GLY A 25 -5.03 -22.56 30.72
CA GLY A 25 -4.06 -23.37 31.48
C GLY A 25 -2.60 -23.14 31.06
N ARG A 26 -2.31 -21.98 30.49
CA ARG A 26 -0.96 -21.61 30.02
C ARG A 26 -0.37 -20.49 30.84
N GLU A 27 0.95 -20.51 30.95
CA GLU A 27 1.75 -19.37 31.40
C GLU A 27 2.15 -18.49 30.21
N ILE A 28 1.37 -17.44 29.99
CA ILE A 28 1.83 -16.32 29.20
C ILE A 28 2.70 -15.45 30.12
N PRO A 29 3.96 -15.17 29.76
CA PRO A 29 4.85 -14.41 30.64
C PRO A 29 4.25 -13.05 31.02
N GLY A 30 4.28 -12.73 32.29
CA GLY A 30 3.88 -11.46 32.89
C GLY A 30 4.90 -11.04 33.95
N PRO A 31 4.80 -9.84 34.52
CA PRO A 31 3.95 -8.74 34.13
C PRO A 31 4.36 -8.11 32.80
N ILE A 32 3.43 -7.41 32.17
CA ILE A 32 3.74 -6.59 31.00
C ILE A 32 4.30 -5.28 31.53
N ASP A 33 5.50 -4.94 31.05
CA ASP A 33 6.06 -3.62 31.28
C ASP A 33 5.11 -2.58 30.66
N PRO A 34 4.86 -1.42 31.32
CA PRO A 34 4.16 -0.29 30.70
C PRO A 34 4.74 0.13 29.33
N ASP A 35 6.02 -0.08 29.13
CA ASP A 35 6.70 0.15 27.84
C ASP A 35 6.65 -1.05 26.90
N ASP A 36 6.02 -2.13 27.32
CA ASP A 36 5.83 -3.30 26.49
C ASP A 36 4.69 -3.06 25.48
N LEU A 37 4.64 -3.96 24.53
CA LEU A 37 3.72 -3.95 23.41
C LEU A 37 2.29 -3.63 23.84
N LEU A 38 1.67 -2.66 23.19
CA LEU A 38 0.22 -2.46 23.22
C LEU A 38 -0.37 -1.99 24.56
N VAL A 39 0.45 -1.46 25.44
CA VAL A 39 0.02 -1.11 26.79
C VAL A 39 -0.70 0.22 26.87
N HIS A 40 -0.42 1.13 25.96
CA HIS A 40 -1.06 2.43 25.96
C HIS A 40 -2.32 2.41 25.09
N ALA A 41 -3.43 2.00 25.69
CA ALA A 41 -4.73 2.31 25.14
C ALA A 41 -4.87 3.83 25.06
N HIS A 42 -4.96 4.38 23.86
CA HIS A 42 -5.48 5.72 23.71
C HIS A 42 -6.94 5.75 24.20
N ARG A 43 -7.39 6.90 24.68
CA ARG A 43 -8.78 7.08 25.16
C ARG A 43 -9.83 6.61 24.15
N ASP A 44 -9.46 6.59 22.87
CA ASP A 44 -10.32 6.22 21.75
C ASP A 44 -10.25 4.75 21.35
N GLN A 45 -9.40 3.94 22.01
CA GLN A 45 -9.31 2.52 21.71
C GLN A 45 -10.29 1.72 22.56
N HIS A 46 -10.98 0.80 21.90
CA HIS A 46 -11.86 -0.11 22.63
C HIS A 46 -11.01 -1.04 23.52
N PRO A 47 -11.38 -1.21 24.82
CA PRO A 47 -10.62 -2.02 25.78
C PRO A 47 -10.24 -3.40 25.30
N LEU A 48 -11.09 -3.98 24.51
CA LEU A 48 -10.96 -5.34 24.02
C LEU A 48 -10.02 -5.47 22.82
N GLU A 49 -9.85 -4.40 22.06
CA GLU A 49 -8.84 -4.32 21.01
C GLU A 49 -7.45 -4.32 21.62
N VAL A 50 -7.26 -3.53 22.68
CA VAL A 50 -6.03 -3.53 23.47
C VAL A 50 -5.77 -4.90 24.05
N ALA A 51 -6.79 -5.54 24.65
CA ALA A 51 -6.68 -6.87 25.19
C ALA A 51 -6.30 -7.91 24.14
N ALA A 52 -6.94 -7.87 22.97
CA ALA A 52 -6.64 -8.76 21.86
C ALA A 52 -5.21 -8.59 21.36
N GLN A 53 -4.72 -7.36 21.26
CA GLN A 53 -3.35 -7.06 20.85
C GLN A 53 -2.32 -7.49 21.91
N VAL A 54 -2.60 -7.25 23.19
CA VAL A 54 -1.74 -7.72 24.29
C VAL A 54 -1.65 -9.23 24.32
N ILE A 55 -2.79 -9.91 24.20
CA ILE A 55 -2.84 -11.36 24.12
C ILE A 55 -2.02 -11.85 22.92
N ALA A 56 -2.25 -11.25 21.75
CA ALA A 56 -1.52 -11.56 20.54
C ALA A 56 0.00 -11.40 20.70
N SER A 57 0.44 -10.27 21.24
CA SER A 57 1.86 -10.00 21.42
C SER A 57 2.53 -10.96 22.40
N ARG A 58 1.82 -11.33 23.45
CA ARG A 58 2.34 -12.29 24.44
C ARG A 58 2.36 -13.71 23.88
N PHE A 59 1.43 -14.06 23.00
CA PHE A 59 1.48 -15.31 22.28
C PHE A 59 2.67 -15.41 21.36
N ILE A 60 2.99 -14.36 20.63
CA ILE A 60 4.20 -14.29 19.81
C ILE A 60 5.46 -14.48 20.64
N ARG A 61 5.45 -14.08 21.90
CA ARG A 61 6.57 -14.27 22.84
C ARG A 61 6.59 -15.64 23.51
N SER A 62 5.43 -16.23 23.76
CA SER A 62 5.33 -17.54 24.37
C SER A 62 5.58 -18.64 23.34
N THR A 63 6.33 -19.64 23.71
CA THR A 63 6.63 -20.77 22.83
C THR A 63 5.41 -21.60 22.52
N GLY A 64 5.06 -21.65 21.31
CA GLY A 64 4.68 -22.74 20.45
C GLY A 64 3.84 -23.91 20.96
N ARG A 65 2.92 -23.74 21.89
CA ARG A 65 1.86 -24.73 22.06
C ARG A 65 0.55 -24.09 21.62
N GLU A 66 -0.23 -24.84 20.84
CA GLU A 66 -1.59 -24.45 20.54
C GLU A 66 -2.33 -24.08 21.81
N MET A 67 -2.65 -22.82 21.93
CA MET A 67 -3.64 -22.44 22.91
C MET A 67 -4.94 -23.13 22.52
N ALA A 68 -5.68 -23.53 23.51
CA ALA A 68 -7.09 -23.81 23.27
C ALA A 68 -7.72 -22.50 22.80
N VAL A 69 -7.65 -22.27 21.48
CA VAL A 69 -8.11 -21.06 20.79
C VAL A 69 -9.53 -20.71 21.26
N GLU A 70 -10.36 -21.73 21.44
CA GLU A 70 -11.72 -21.59 21.95
C GLU A 70 -11.79 -21.02 23.38
N ARG A 71 -10.86 -21.38 24.24
CA ARG A 71 -10.80 -20.84 25.61
C ARG A 71 -10.31 -19.40 25.62
N GLY A 72 -9.32 -19.09 24.78
CA GLY A 72 -8.84 -17.72 24.60
C GLY A 72 -9.91 -16.82 24.01
N LEU A 73 -10.63 -17.30 23.00
CA LEU A 73 -11.76 -16.61 22.41
C LEU A 73 -12.92 -16.41 23.41
N LYS A 74 -13.20 -17.42 24.24
CA LYS A 74 -14.19 -17.28 25.30
C LYS A 74 -13.80 -16.18 26.29
N ALA A 75 -12.51 -16.08 26.66
CA ALA A 75 -12.03 -15.00 27.52
C ALA A 75 -12.20 -13.63 26.87
N ILE A 76 -11.82 -13.51 25.60
CA ILE A 76 -12.00 -12.28 24.83
C ILE A 76 -13.47 -11.92 24.71
N ASN A 77 -14.34 -12.88 24.40
CA ASN A 77 -15.78 -12.66 24.28
C ASN A 77 -16.45 -12.31 25.62
N GLU A 78 -16.00 -12.90 26.73
CA GLU A 78 -16.48 -12.51 28.05
C GLU A 78 -16.05 -11.11 28.46
N MET A 79 -14.87 -10.69 28.02
CA MET A 79 -14.40 -9.30 28.16
C MET A 79 -15.15 -8.36 27.22
N ALA A 80 -15.47 -8.85 26.00
CA ALA A 80 -16.25 -8.16 24.97
C ALA A 80 -17.74 -8.07 25.26
N GLY A 81 -18.27 -8.96 26.09
CA GLY A 81 -19.72 -9.18 26.27
C GLY A 81 -20.56 -7.99 26.70
N ARG A 82 -20.07 -6.78 26.48
CA ARG A 82 -20.76 -5.53 26.78
C ARG A 82 -20.53 -4.43 25.74
N GLY A 83 -19.86 -4.69 24.67
CA GLY A 83 -19.64 -3.69 23.62
C GLY A 83 -20.11 -4.21 22.26
N ALA A 84 -21.27 -3.76 21.80
CA ALA A 84 -21.74 -4.04 20.44
C ALA A 84 -20.68 -3.65 19.37
N GLU A 85 -19.79 -2.71 19.68
CA GLU A 85 -18.71 -2.26 18.82
C GLU A 85 -17.57 -3.26 18.69
N PHE A 86 -17.19 -3.95 19.74
CA PHE A 86 -16.17 -5.00 19.63
C PHE A 86 -16.65 -6.15 18.76
N ALA A 87 -17.90 -6.55 18.92
CA ALA A 87 -18.54 -7.48 18.00
C ALA A 87 -18.53 -6.92 16.57
N SER A 88 -18.60 -5.61 16.35
CA SER A 88 -18.57 -4.99 15.02
C SER A 88 -17.19 -4.88 14.39
N LEU A 89 -16.13 -4.74 15.15
CA LEU A 89 -14.74 -4.79 14.66
C LEU A 89 -14.31 -6.18 14.21
N PHE A 90 -14.89 -7.18 14.85
CA PHE A 90 -14.73 -8.58 14.52
C PHE A 90 -16.02 -9.21 13.97
N VAL A 91 -16.80 -8.40 13.33
CA VAL A 91 -18.20 -8.61 12.95
C VAL A 91 -18.58 -10.02 12.54
N GLY A 92 -19.62 -10.47 13.19
CA GLY A 92 -20.27 -11.76 12.99
C GLY A 92 -19.45 -12.85 13.65
N GLY A 93 -19.92 -13.40 14.77
CA GLY A 93 -19.21 -14.35 15.64
C GLY A 93 -18.34 -15.37 14.91
N ARG A 94 -18.81 -15.94 13.80
CA ARG A 94 -18.03 -16.89 12.98
C ARG A 94 -16.85 -16.26 12.24
N LYS A 95 -16.94 -15.02 11.79
CA LYS A 95 -15.80 -14.33 11.13
C LYS A 95 -14.75 -13.92 12.15
N PHE A 96 -15.16 -13.52 13.32
CA PHE A 96 -14.25 -13.24 14.43
C PHE A 96 -13.54 -14.51 14.90
N GLU A 97 -14.27 -15.58 15.19
CA GLU A 97 -13.69 -16.87 15.56
C GLU A 97 -12.69 -17.38 14.52
N ARG A 98 -13.02 -17.24 13.25
CA ARG A 98 -12.14 -17.62 12.15
C ARG A 98 -10.86 -16.77 12.15
N ARG A 99 -10.95 -15.45 12.23
CA ARG A 99 -9.79 -14.56 12.27
C ARG A 99 -8.95 -14.75 13.52
N ALA A 100 -9.57 -14.93 14.67
CA ALA A 100 -8.84 -15.21 15.89
C ALA A 100 -8.23 -16.61 15.90
N LYS A 101 -8.89 -17.63 15.32
CA LYS A 101 -8.32 -18.95 15.08
C LYS A 101 -7.15 -18.88 14.13
N ASP A 102 -7.25 -18.13 13.04
CA ASP A 102 -6.16 -17.91 12.08
C ASP A 102 -4.99 -17.23 12.77
N PHE A 103 -5.25 -16.17 13.54
CA PHE A 103 -4.25 -15.44 14.29
C PHE A 103 -3.55 -16.31 15.33
N LEU A 104 -4.31 -16.99 16.18
CA LEU A 104 -3.77 -17.87 17.21
C LEU A 104 -3.14 -19.13 16.60
N GLY A 105 -3.64 -19.60 15.47
CA GLY A 105 -3.07 -20.69 14.69
C GLY A 105 -1.68 -20.36 14.14
N VAL A 106 -1.47 -19.14 13.68
CA VAL A 106 -0.13 -18.67 13.23
C VAL A 106 0.85 -18.59 14.40
N VAL A 107 0.39 -18.09 15.52
CA VAL A 107 1.22 -17.96 16.72
C VAL A 107 1.57 -19.33 17.31
N SER A 108 0.71 -20.33 17.14
CA SER A 108 0.92 -21.69 17.60
C SER A 108 1.68 -22.58 16.63
N ARG A 109 1.71 -22.23 15.35
CA ARG A 109 2.56 -22.90 14.39
C ARG A 109 4.00 -22.48 14.59
N ASP A 110 4.90 -23.40 14.38
CA ASP A 110 6.34 -23.33 14.61
C ASP A 110 7.10 -22.27 13.81
N TYR A 111 6.65 -21.04 13.92
CA TYR A 111 7.58 -19.98 13.59
C TYR A 111 8.47 -19.79 14.82
N SER A 112 9.73 -20.11 14.70
CA SER A 112 10.78 -19.79 15.66
C SER A 112 10.93 -18.27 15.91
N TYR A 113 10.04 -17.49 15.30
CA TYR A 113 9.94 -16.06 15.47
C TYR A 113 9.48 -15.71 16.89
N ARG A 114 10.31 -14.95 17.56
CA ARG A 114 10.00 -14.37 18.86
C ARG A 114 10.07 -12.87 18.74
N PHE A 115 8.90 -12.27 18.82
CA PHE A 115 8.80 -10.84 18.90
C PHE A 115 9.40 -10.35 20.22
N ARG A 116 10.42 -9.52 20.13
CA ARG A 116 11.09 -8.94 21.30
C ARG A 116 11.57 -7.54 21.01
N GLU A 117 11.63 -6.73 22.03
CA GLU A 117 12.22 -5.41 21.94
C GLU A 117 13.71 -5.48 21.58
N PRO A 118 14.23 -4.46 20.91
CA PRO A 118 15.67 -4.24 20.82
C PRO A 118 16.29 -4.21 22.22
N LYS A 119 17.52 -4.67 22.34
CA LYS A 119 18.25 -4.58 23.60
C LYS A 119 18.32 -3.13 24.04
N HIS A 120 18.07 -2.91 25.34
CA HIS A 120 18.26 -1.60 25.92
C HIS A 120 19.73 -1.21 25.83
N LEU A 121 20.00 -0.19 25.04
CA LEU A 121 21.30 0.46 24.94
C LEU A 121 21.17 1.87 25.48
N THR A 122 22.24 2.36 26.10
CA THR A 122 22.26 3.78 26.46
C THR A 122 22.25 4.65 25.21
N PRO A 123 21.70 5.88 25.27
CA PRO A 123 21.73 6.81 24.13
C PRO A 123 23.12 6.95 23.51
N GLY A 124 24.18 7.10 24.32
CA GLY A 124 25.53 7.19 23.81
C GLY A 124 26.06 5.90 23.15
N GLN A 125 25.52 4.72 23.49
CA GLN A 125 25.83 3.49 22.76
C GLN A 125 25.15 3.46 21.41
N ILE A 126 23.90 3.92 21.34
CA ILE A 126 23.15 4.03 20.08
C ILE A 126 23.86 5.01 19.16
N GLU A 127 24.18 6.22 19.64
CA GLU A 127 24.89 7.23 18.87
C GLU A 127 26.23 6.74 18.29
N ARG A 128 27.05 6.05 19.10
CA ARG A 128 28.32 5.49 18.60
C ARG A 128 28.09 4.45 17.51
N ARG A 129 27.06 3.62 17.61
CA ARG A 129 26.73 2.63 16.58
C ARG A 129 26.26 3.29 15.30
N LEU A 130 25.41 4.30 15.40
CA LEU A 130 24.93 5.07 14.25
C LEU A 130 26.08 5.83 13.57
N ALA A 131 26.92 6.51 14.33
CA ALA A 131 28.08 7.22 13.81
C ALA A 131 29.02 6.26 13.05
N LYS A 132 29.30 5.09 13.61
CA LYS A 132 30.10 4.07 12.93
C LYS A 132 29.43 3.57 11.64
N ALA A 133 28.13 3.25 11.68
CA ALA A 133 27.40 2.78 10.51
C ALA A 133 27.43 3.80 9.38
N ARG A 134 27.20 5.08 9.69
CA ARG A 134 27.26 6.21 8.74
C ARG A 134 28.65 6.38 8.17
N GLN A 135 29.69 6.35 9.01
CA GLN A 135 31.07 6.47 8.56
C GLN A 135 31.47 5.32 7.63
N ASP A 136 31.08 4.08 7.96
CA ASP A 136 31.38 2.91 7.13
C ASP A 136 30.66 2.99 5.77
N ALA A 137 29.42 3.45 5.72
CA ALA A 137 28.70 3.69 4.46
C ALA A 137 29.37 4.81 3.64
N ALA A 138 29.69 5.93 4.26
CA ALA A 138 30.36 7.05 3.60
C ALA A 138 31.70 6.61 2.97
N LYS A 139 32.51 5.81 3.68
CA LYS A 139 33.75 5.24 3.14
C LYS A 139 33.49 4.34 1.93
N LYS A 140 32.42 3.53 1.96
CA LYS A 140 32.04 2.65 0.85
C LYS A 140 31.59 3.43 -0.39
N LEU A 141 30.86 4.52 -0.20
CA LEU A 141 30.45 5.41 -1.29
C LEU A 141 31.66 6.19 -1.84
N ALA A 142 32.48 6.79 -0.97
CA ALA A 142 33.67 7.53 -1.38
C ALA A 142 34.67 6.68 -2.20
N ALA A 143 34.80 5.40 -1.87
CA ALA A 143 35.63 4.47 -2.63
C ALA A 143 35.15 4.22 -4.06
N ARG A 144 33.93 4.68 -4.43
CA ARG A 144 33.36 4.59 -5.77
C ARG A 144 33.55 5.85 -6.62
N GLY A 145 34.18 6.88 -6.06
CA GLY A 145 34.40 8.14 -6.73
C GLY A 145 33.19 9.09 -6.66
N ALA A 146 33.32 10.20 -7.40
CA ALA A 146 32.29 11.25 -7.42
C ALA A 146 30.98 10.83 -8.12
N ASP A 147 31.06 9.90 -9.06
CA ASP A 147 29.88 9.33 -9.77
C ASP A 147 29.75 7.83 -9.43
N PRO A 148 29.18 7.50 -8.28
CA PRO A 148 29.11 6.11 -7.83
C PRO A 148 28.20 5.28 -8.73
N LYS A 149 28.74 4.21 -9.28
CA LYS A 149 27.97 3.21 -10.03
C LYS A 149 27.41 2.17 -9.07
N LEU A 150 26.12 2.27 -8.80
CA LEU A 150 25.43 1.44 -7.83
C LEU A 150 24.85 0.19 -8.49
N HIS A 151 24.91 -0.93 -7.76
CA HIS A 151 24.17 -2.14 -8.06
C HIS A 151 23.08 -2.32 -6.99
N VAL A 152 21.85 -2.11 -7.37
CA VAL A 152 20.68 -2.22 -6.49
C VAL A 152 20.05 -3.59 -6.60
N LEU A 153 19.83 -4.28 -5.47
CA LEU A 153 18.94 -5.43 -5.39
C LEU A 153 17.57 -4.95 -4.93
N LEU A 154 16.55 -5.22 -5.74
CA LEU A 154 15.17 -4.79 -5.47
C LEU A 154 14.26 -6.00 -5.22
N THR A 155 13.52 -6.01 -4.12
CA THR A 155 12.35 -6.88 -3.96
C THR A 155 11.07 -6.08 -4.23
N GLY A 156 10.06 -6.74 -4.79
CA GLY A 156 8.77 -6.08 -5.06
C GLY A 156 8.69 -5.29 -6.37
N ALA A 157 9.57 -5.52 -7.33
CA ALA A 157 9.62 -4.85 -8.65
C ALA A 157 8.31 -4.93 -9.45
N THR A 158 7.46 -5.92 -9.21
CA THR A 158 6.16 -6.09 -9.89
C THR A 158 5.02 -5.32 -9.23
N GLY A 159 5.23 -4.75 -8.03
CA GLY A 159 4.28 -3.91 -7.31
C GLY A 159 4.23 -2.47 -7.82
N PHE A 160 3.33 -1.67 -7.29
CA PHE A 160 3.14 -0.28 -7.72
C PHE A 160 4.41 0.58 -7.54
N VAL A 161 4.87 0.73 -6.30
CA VAL A 161 6.09 1.50 -5.98
C VAL A 161 7.32 0.88 -6.65
N GLY A 162 7.39 -0.47 -6.68
CA GLY A 162 8.51 -1.17 -7.33
C GLY A 162 8.61 -0.92 -8.83
N LYS A 163 7.49 -0.86 -9.55
CA LYS A 163 7.48 -0.48 -10.98
C LYS A 163 7.97 0.95 -11.18
N GLU A 164 7.58 1.86 -10.32
CA GLU A 164 8.07 3.24 -10.39
C GLU A 164 9.56 3.33 -10.07
N ILE A 165 10.08 2.52 -9.12
CA ILE A 165 11.53 2.40 -8.88
C ILE A 165 12.24 1.92 -10.14
N VAL A 166 11.71 0.87 -10.80
CA VAL A 166 12.27 0.37 -12.07
C VAL A 166 12.25 1.44 -13.15
N PHE A 167 11.14 2.19 -13.27
CA PHE A 167 10.98 3.26 -14.26
C PHE A 167 12.02 4.38 -14.07
N GLN A 168 12.14 4.93 -12.85
CA GLN A 168 13.10 5.99 -12.57
C GLN A 168 14.56 5.49 -12.62
N ALA A 169 14.83 4.26 -12.18
CA ALA A 169 16.17 3.66 -12.28
C ALA A 169 16.65 3.50 -13.72
N ALA A 170 15.75 3.33 -14.68
CA ALA A 170 16.11 3.19 -16.10
C ALA A 170 16.90 4.40 -16.61
N SER A 171 16.52 5.61 -16.20
CA SER A 171 17.15 6.87 -16.59
C SER A 171 18.19 7.39 -15.59
N ASP A 172 18.23 6.88 -14.35
CA ASP A 172 19.17 7.37 -13.34
C ASP A 172 20.62 6.89 -13.63
N PRO A 173 21.56 7.81 -13.86
CA PRO A 173 22.94 7.44 -14.21
C PRO A 173 23.71 6.82 -13.04
N ARG A 174 23.28 7.05 -11.80
CA ARG A 174 23.91 6.48 -10.60
C ARG A 174 23.65 4.99 -10.47
N ILE A 175 22.49 4.50 -10.95
CA ILE A 175 22.14 3.09 -10.94
C ILE A 175 22.67 2.43 -12.21
N ALA A 176 23.81 1.77 -12.09
CA ALA A 176 24.41 1.05 -13.21
C ALA A 176 23.78 -0.32 -13.44
N ARG A 177 23.23 -0.94 -12.39
CA ARG A 177 22.59 -2.25 -12.45
C ARG A 177 21.49 -2.35 -11.40
N LEU A 178 20.36 -2.95 -11.78
CA LEU A 178 19.29 -3.30 -10.87
C LEU A 178 18.94 -4.78 -11.05
N THR A 179 19.12 -5.58 -9.98
CA THR A 179 18.69 -6.97 -9.95
C THR A 179 17.41 -7.08 -9.15
N ALA A 180 16.33 -7.54 -9.76
CA ALA A 180 15.06 -7.73 -9.07
C ALA A 180 14.84 -9.20 -8.69
N ILE A 181 14.50 -9.43 -7.43
CA ILE A 181 14.03 -10.73 -6.94
C ILE A 181 12.53 -10.85 -7.23
N ILE A 182 12.16 -11.81 -8.06
CA ILE A 182 10.79 -12.00 -8.54
C ILE A 182 10.39 -13.48 -8.38
N ARG A 183 9.19 -13.72 -7.87
CA ARG A 183 8.59 -15.07 -7.83
C ARG A 183 8.07 -15.47 -9.22
N SER A 184 8.13 -16.75 -9.54
CA SER A 184 7.35 -17.29 -10.67
C SER A 184 5.84 -17.12 -10.40
N GLU A 185 5.06 -17.08 -11.47
CA GLU A 185 3.61 -16.99 -11.41
C GLU A 185 2.96 -18.17 -12.12
N LYS A 186 2.07 -18.88 -11.42
CA LYS A 186 1.30 -19.97 -11.97
C LYS A 186 -0.03 -19.43 -12.52
N ILE A 187 -0.25 -19.57 -13.80
CA ILE A 187 -1.55 -19.32 -14.41
C ILE A 187 -2.35 -20.62 -14.29
N THR A 188 -3.45 -20.56 -13.56
CA THR A 188 -4.32 -21.71 -13.33
C THR A 188 -5.66 -21.53 -14.05
N ASP A 189 -6.20 -22.63 -14.54
CA ASP A 189 -7.60 -22.64 -14.97
C ASP A 189 -8.51 -22.36 -13.78
N ARG A 190 -9.43 -21.42 -13.93
CA ARG A 190 -10.30 -20.98 -12.83
C ARG A 190 -11.35 -22.01 -12.41
N LYS A 191 -11.66 -22.97 -13.28
CA LYS A 191 -12.69 -23.99 -13.03
C LYS A 191 -12.08 -25.27 -12.48
N THR A 192 -10.94 -25.70 -13.05
CA THR A 192 -10.29 -26.96 -12.71
C THR A 192 -9.20 -26.80 -11.66
N GLY A 193 -8.62 -25.60 -11.50
CA GLY A 193 -7.45 -25.36 -10.66
C GLY A 193 -6.13 -25.86 -11.29
N GLU A 194 -6.19 -26.41 -12.50
CA GLU A 194 -5.03 -26.94 -13.21
C GLU A 194 -4.06 -25.81 -13.60
N VAL A 195 -2.75 -26.07 -13.47
CA VAL A 195 -1.72 -25.11 -13.88
C VAL A 195 -1.57 -25.16 -15.40
N LEU A 196 -2.05 -24.11 -16.07
CA LEU A 196 -1.96 -23.97 -17.53
C LEU A 196 -0.56 -23.56 -17.99
N ARG A 197 0.09 -22.69 -17.22
CA ARG A 197 1.40 -22.12 -17.54
C ARG A 197 2.10 -21.63 -16.29
N VAL A 198 3.42 -21.69 -16.27
CA VAL A 198 4.28 -21.01 -15.30
C VAL A 198 5.03 -19.90 -16.03
N ILE A 199 4.89 -18.69 -15.56
CA ILE A 199 5.68 -17.53 -16.00
C ILE A 199 6.84 -17.40 -15.02
N ASP A 200 8.06 -17.52 -15.50
CA ASP A 200 9.24 -17.41 -14.66
C ASP A 200 9.60 -15.95 -14.30
N ALA A 201 10.62 -15.78 -13.48
CA ALA A 201 11.04 -14.47 -13.01
C ALA A 201 11.53 -13.56 -14.14
N ALA A 202 12.27 -14.13 -15.12
CA ALA A 202 12.83 -13.38 -16.24
C ALA A 202 11.70 -12.87 -17.16
N GLU A 203 10.77 -13.74 -17.51
CA GLU A 203 9.61 -13.37 -18.33
C GLU A 203 8.75 -12.31 -17.63
N ARG A 204 8.49 -12.49 -16.32
CA ARG A 204 7.73 -11.49 -15.53
C ARG A 204 8.45 -10.15 -15.47
N GLY A 205 9.76 -10.16 -15.30
CA GLY A 205 10.58 -8.94 -15.28
C GLY A 205 10.56 -8.23 -16.63
N MET A 206 10.75 -8.97 -17.72
CA MET A 206 10.66 -8.40 -19.07
C MET A 206 9.28 -7.81 -19.38
N LEU A 207 8.20 -8.45 -18.91
CA LEU A 207 6.85 -7.88 -19.03
C LEU A 207 6.71 -6.55 -18.27
N VAL A 208 7.38 -6.39 -17.13
CA VAL A 208 7.40 -5.10 -16.41
C VAL A 208 8.10 -4.05 -17.25
N LEU A 209 9.30 -4.33 -17.79
CA LEU A 209 10.05 -3.36 -18.61
C LEU A 209 9.25 -2.92 -19.83
N ARG A 210 8.67 -3.88 -20.57
CA ARG A 210 7.84 -3.57 -21.74
C ARG A 210 6.63 -2.70 -21.40
N ARG A 211 5.90 -3.00 -20.32
CA ARG A 211 4.76 -2.19 -19.86
C ARG A 211 5.14 -0.77 -19.44
N LEU A 212 6.37 -0.58 -19.00
CA LEU A 212 6.90 0.72 -18.63
C LEU A 212 7.49 1.47 -19.83
N GLY A 213 7.51 0.87 -21.03
CA GLY A 213 8.10 1.48 -22.22
C GLY A 213 9.62 1.66 -22.14
N ILE A 214 10.30 0.82 -21.34
CA ILE A 214 11.75 0.87 -21.21
C ILE A 214 12.37 0.25 -22.44
N ASP A 215 13.21 1.03 -23.14
CA ASP A 215 13.88 0.59 -24.36
C ASP A 215 14.97 -0.45 -24.12
N ASP A 216 15.41 -1.12 -25.18
CA ASP A 216 16.43 -2.18 -25.12
C ASP A 216 17.78 -1.72 -24.57
N ALA A 217 18.12 -0.45 -24.73
CA ALA A 217 19.38 0.09 -24.22
C ALA A 217 19.34 0.24 -22.70
N ALA A 218 18.27 0.81 -22.18
CA ALA A 218 18.04 0.94 -20.73
C ALA A 218 17.75 -0.42 -20.10
N ALA A 219 17.09 -1.35 -20.80
CA ALA A 219 16.78 -2.69 -20.32
C ALA A 219 18.03 -3.51 -19.93
N LYS A 220 19.19 -3.21 -20.53
CA LYS A 220 20.48 -3.86 -20.19
C LYS A 220 20.94 -3.63 -18.75
N LYS A 221 20.37 -2.63 -18.05
CA LYS A 221 20.64 -2.39 -16.61
C LYS A 221 19.97 -3.41 -15.69
N PHE A 222 18.98 -4.15 -16.20
CA PHE A 222 18.08 -4.94 -15.37
C PHE A 222 18.35 -6.43 -15.49
N ASP A 223 18.42 -7.10 -14.34
CA ASP A 223 18.45 -8.55 -14.22
C ASP A 223 17.29 -9.02 -13.35
N PHE A 224 16.80 -10.20 -13.64
CA PHE A 224 15.69 -10.82 -12.93
C PHE A 224 16.10 -12.18 -12.40
N VAL A 225 16.02 -12.33 -11.08
CA VAL A 225 16.40 -13.56 -10.40
C VAL A 225 15.18 -14.12 -9.70
N GLN A 226 14.96 -15.42 -9.86
CA GLN A 226 13.87 -16.08 -9.18
C GLN A 226 14.19 -16.21 -7.70
N GLY A 227 13.23 -15.79 -6.86
CA GLY A 227 13.32 -15.94 -5.42
C GLY A 227 12.04 -15.55 -4.73
N ASP A 228 11.94 -15.89 -3.45
CA ASP A 228 10.79 -15.59 -2.59
C ASP A 228 11.26 -14.97 -1.29
N ILE A 229 10.70 -13.81 -0.95
CA ILE A 229 11.03 -13.13 0.31
C ILE A 229 10.62 -13.93 1.55
N GLU A 230 9.65 -14.84 1.43
CA GLU A 230 9.22 -15.69 2.54
C GLU A 230 10.22 -16.80 2.87
N GLU A 231 11.20 -17.02 1.98
CA GLU A 231 12.26 -18.02 2.15
C GLU A 231 13.57 -17.39 2.66
N PRO A 232 14.34 -18.08 3.53
CA PRO A 232 15.67 -17.64 3.92
C PRO A 232 16.56 -17.40 2.70
N ASN A 233 17.33 -16.29 2.72
CA ASN A 233 18.14 -15.86 1.58
C ASN A 233 17.36 -15.78 0.26
N PHE A 234 16.04 -15.54 0.32
CA PHE A 234 15.14 -15.51 -0.83
C PHE A 234 15.05 -16.84 -1.61
N GLY A 235 15.42 -17.97 -1.00
CA GLY A 235 15.52 -19.27 -1.68
C GLY A 235 16.64 -19.37 -2.72
N LEU A 236 17.58 -18.42 -2.71
CA LEU A 236 18.71 -18.41 -3.65
C LEU A 236 19.71 -19.52 -3.35
N SER A 237 20.32 -20.06 -4.41
CA SER A 237 21.46 -20.95 -4.25
C SER A 237 22.66 -20.24 -3.61
N VAL A 238 23.56 -21.00 -2.98
CA VAL A 238 24.82 -20.45 -2.43
C VAL A 238 25.61 -19.73 -3.53
N ARG A 239 25.62 -20.25 -4.74
CA ARG A 239 26.30 -19.66 -5.91
C ARG A 239 25.72 -18.29 -6.27
N ASP A 240 24.39 -18.19 -6.35
CA ASP A 240 23.72 -16.93 -6.71
C ASP A 240 23.85 -15.89 -5.60
N HIS A 241 23.70 -16.31 -4.34
CA HIS A 241 23.98 -15.47 -3.19
C HIS A 241 25.41 -14.91 -3.23
N ASP A 242 26.41 -15.75 -3.46
CA ASP A 242 27.82 -15.34 -3.54
C ASP A 242 28.09 -14.40 -4.72
N ALA A 243 27.44 -14.63 -5.86
CA ALA A 243 27.54 -13.75 -7.02
C ALA A 243 26.99 -12.35 -6.70
N LEU A 244 25.81 -12.26 -6.08
CA LEU A 244 25.22 -11.00 -5.63
C LEU A 244 26.06 -10.32 -4.56
N ALA A 245 26.61 -11.07 -3.61
CA ALA A 245 27.42 -10.52 -2.52
C ALA A 245 28.74 -9.87 -2.99
N LYS A 246 29.19 -10.18 -4.19
CA LYS A 246 30.38 -9.55 -4.81
C LYS A 246 30.09 -8.20 -5.44
N THR A 247 28.85 -7.89 -5.78
CA THR A 247 28.50 -6.75 -6.63
C THR A 247 27.42 -5.85 -6.05
N VAL A 248 26.46 -6.37 -5.28
CA VAL A 248 25.35 -5.59 -4.72
C VAL A 248 25.84 -4.56 -3.71
N THR A 249 25.45 -3.32 -3.95
CA THR A 249 25.76 -2.18 -3.10
C THR A 249 24.62 -1.81 -2.17
N HIS A 250 23.40 -1.94 -2.65
CA HIS A 250 22.19 -1.57 -1.91
C HIS A 250 21.13 -2.64 -2.06
N VAL A 251 20.37 -2.85 -1.01
CA VAL A 251 19.16 -3.67 -1.04
C VAL A 251 17.98 -2.76 -0.77
N ILE A 252 17.03 -2.66 -1.71
CA ILE A 252 15.74 -1.98 -1.52
C ILE A 252 14.69 -3.08 -1.27
N HIS A 253 14.16 -3.13 -0.07
CA HIS A 253 13.11 -4.06 0.30
C HIS A 253 11.75 -3.37 0.21
N CYS A 254 11.09 -3.50 -0.96
CA CYS A 254 9.77 -2.92 -1.25
C CYS A 254 8.66 -3.97 -1.34
N ALA A 255 9.00 -5.27 -1.31
CA ALA A 255 8.01 -6.34 -1.34
C ALA A 255 7.25 -6.41 -0.02
N ALA A 256 5.93 -6.39 -0.11
CA ALA A 256 5.02 -6.55 1.01
C ALA A 256 3.65 -7.01 0.52
N SER A 257 2.86 -7.68 1.36
CA SER A 257 1.42 -7.74 1.13
C SER A 257 0.79 -6.43 1.58
N VAL A 258 0.12 -5.75 0.64
CA VAL A 258 -0.64 -4.50 0.88
C VAL A 258 -2.15 -4.76 0.86
N SER A 259 -2.57 -6.00 0.99
CA SER A 259 -3.98 -6.37 1.07
C SER A 259 -4.48 -6.15 2.49
N PHE A 260 -5.43 -5.22 2.66
CA PHE A 260 -5.98 -4.89 3.98
C PHE A 260 -6.95 -5.94 4.53
N ASP A 261 -7.37 -6.87 3.69
CA ASP A 261 -8.27 -7.98 4.02
C ASP A 261 -7.59 -9.35 4.09
N ASP A 262 -6.26 -9.39 3.92
CA ASP A 262 -5.51 -10.62 4.12
C ASP A 262 -5.63 -11.12 5.56
N PRO A 263 -5.68 -12.44 5.78
CA PRO A 263 -5.56 -12.99 7.11
C PRO A 263 -4.19 -12.67 7.70
N TYR A 264 -4.12 -12.61 9.03
CA TYR A 264 -2.88 -12.27 9.75
C TYR A 264 -1.69 -13.12 9.29
N GLU A 265 -1.89 -14.42 9.08
CA GLU A 265 -0.83 -15.34 8.66
C GLU A 265 -0.17 -14.91 7.35
N ALA A 266 -0.97 -14.56 6.36
CA ALA A 266 -0.46 -14.12 5.06
C ALA A 266 0.30 -12.79 5.18
N SER A 267 -0.28 -11.82 5.89
CA SER A 267 0.38 -10.54 6.16
C SER A 267 1.66 -10.71 6.96
N PHE A 268 1.66 -11.59 7.97
CA PHE A 268 2.85 -11.86 8.80
C PHE A 268 3.98 -12.49 7.98
N ARG A 269 3.68 -13.50 7.17
CA ARG A 269 4.69 -14.14 6.31
C ARG A 269 5.35 -13.14 5.37
N SER A 270 4.53 -12.41 4.62
CA SER A 270 5.07 -11.48 3.64
C SER A 270 5.74 -10.27 4.28
N ASN A 271 5.14 -9.66 5.33
CA ASN A 271 5.61 -8.39 5.84
C ASN A 271 6.64 -8.54 6.96
N VAL A 272 6.48 -9.50 7.86
CA VAL A 272 7.41 -9.69 9.00
C VAL A 272 8.52 -10.65 8.64
N LEU A 273 8.19 -11.89 8.23
CA LEU A 273 9.22 -12.89 7.88
C LEU A 273 9.97 -12.46 6.62
N GLY A 274 9.26 -11.90 5.63
CA GLY A 274 9.89 -11.34 4.44
C GLY A 274 10.90 -10.24 4.76
N SER A 275 10.57 -9.33 5.68
CA SER A 275 11.50 -8.29 6.14
C SER A 275 12.67 -8.89 6.92
N ILE A 276 12.43 -9.85 7.81
CA ILE A 276 13.51 -10.53 8.55
C ILE A 276 14.49 -11.22 7.59
N ASN A 277 13.98 -11.90 6.57
CA ASN A 277 14.80 -12.56 5.56
C ASN A 277 15.61 -11.53 4.75
N ALA A 278 15.00 -10.40 4.36
CA ALA A 278 15.67 -9.33 3.64
C ALA A 278 16.76 -8.64 4.48
N LEU A 279 16.48 -8.40 5.76
CA LEU A 279 17.46 -7.86 6.71
C LEU A 279 18.61 -8.85 6.96
N GLY A 280 18.30 -10.14 7.09
CA GLY A 280 19.29 -11.21 7.23
C GLY A 280 20.18 -11.33 6.00
N PHE A 281 19.59 -11.28 4.80
CA PHE A 281 20.32 -11.24 3.54
C PHE A 281 21.27 -10.03 3.48
N SER A 282 20.78 -8.84 3.78
CA SER A 282 21.62 -7.63 3.81
C SER A 282 22.74 -7.70 4.84
N LEU A 283 22.47 -8.31 5.98
CA LEU A 283 23.49 -8.53 7.01
C LEU A 283 24.60 -9.47 6.51
N SER A 284 24.26 -10.52 5.75
CA SER A 284 25.25 -11.42 5.13
C SER A 284 26.13 -10.68 4.11
N LEU A 285 25.53 -9.78 3.29
CA LEU A 285 26.29 -8.91 2.38
C LEU A 285 27.23 -7.97 3.14
N GLN A 286 26.74 -7.37 4.23
CA GLN A 286 27.52 -6.47 5.08
C GLN A 286 28.69 -7.17 5.75
N ALA A 287 28.53 -8.42 6.16
CA ALA A 287 29.56 -9.21 6.83
C ALA A 287 30.70 -9.62 5.90
N ARG A 288 30.49 -9.57 4.58
CA ARG A 288 31.54 -9.95 3.60
C ARG A 288 32.70 -8.97 3.65
N ARG A 289 33.87 -9.50 4.03
CA ARG A 289 35.11 -8.71 4.08
C ARG A 289 35.44 -8.17 2.67
N GLY A 290 35.68 -6.87 2.60
CA GLY A 290 35.95 -6.20 1.31
C GLY A 290 34.74 -6.06 0.37
N GLY A 291 33.56 -6.54 0.77
CA GLY A 291 32.34 -6.48 -0.02
C GLY A 291 31.88 -5.03 -0.31
N PRO A 292 31.12 -4.83 -1.39
CA PRO A 292 30.70 -3.50 -1.84
C PRO A 292 29.48 -2.94 -1.12
N PHE A 293 28.82 -3.71 -0.26
CA PHE A 293 27.55 -3.36 0.36
C PHE A 293 27.63 -2.07 1.16
N VAL A 294 26.72 -1.15 0.86
CA VAL A 294 26.58 0.16 1.52
C VAL A 294 25.46 0.09 2.56
N GLU A 295 24.21 -0.13 2.13
CA GLU A 295 23.06 -0.09 3.03
C GLU A 295 21.85 -0.88 2.54
N HIS A 296 20.93 -1.09 3.47
CA HIS A 296 19.59 -1.60 3.24
C HIS A 296 18.57 -0.46 3.33
N VAL A 297 17.67 -0.37 2.37
CA VAL A 297 16.56 0.58 2.34
C VAL A 297 15.27 -0.19 2.60
N ALA A 298 14.70 -0.03 3.77
CA ALA A 298 13.44 -0.65 4.17
C ALA A 298 12.26 0.27 3.81
N ILE A 299 11.35 -0.21 2.96
CA ILE A 299 10.13 0.53 2.63
C ILE A 299 9.03 0.06 3.57
N GLU A 300 8.70 0.91 4.54
CA GLU A 300 7.66 0.67 5.52
C GLU A 300 6.37 1.42 5.18
N THR A 301 5.68 1.95 6.16
CA THR A 301 4.54 2.87 5.97
C THR A 301 4.48 3.85 7.13
N SER A 302 4.04 5.06 6.88
CA SER A 302 3.83 6.05 7.95
C SER A 302 2.69 5.65 8.92
N TYR A 303 1.91 4.63 8.56
CA TYR A 303 0.84 4.07 9.41
C TYR A 303 1.32 3.08 10.47
N ILE A 304 2.63 2.82 10.57
CA ILE A 304 3.20 2.05 11.69
C ILE A 304 2.96 2.70 13.05
N HIS A 305 2.62 3.97 13.08
CA HIS A 305 2.28 4.69 14.31
C HIS A 305 0.88 4.36 14.86
N GLY A 306 0.10 3.56 14.12
CA GLY A 306 -1.25 3.14 14.50
C GLY A 306 -2.28 4.27 14.51
N ARG A 307 -3.45 4.00 15.08
CA ARG A 307 -4.55 4.95 15.19
C ARG A 307 -4.21 6.07 16.18
N LYS A 308 -3.83 7.21 15.67
CA LYS A 308 -3.57 8.42 16.46
C LYS A 308 -4.39 9.56 15.88
N ARG A 309 -5.63 9.70 16.30
CA ARG A 309 -6.47 10.80 15.85
C ARG A 309 -5.86 12.14 16.29
N ASN A 310 -5.52 12.97 15.31
CA ASN A 310 -4.96 14.32 15.51
C ASN A 310 -3.67 14.39 16.33
N ALA A 311 -3.02 13.25 16.60
CA ALA A 311 -1.74 13.23 17.28
C ALA A 311 -0.59 13.19 16.27
N MET A 312 0.51 13.87 16.59
CA MET A 312 1.69 13.89 15.74
C MET A 312 2.40 12.53 15.76
N ALA A 313 2.60 11.95 14.59
CA ALA A 313 3.49 10.82 14.37
C ALA A 313 4.89 11.35 14.03
N GLN A 314 5.82 11.18 14.96
CA GLN A 314 7.20 11.68 14.85
C GLN A 314 8.09 10.74 14.05
N GLU A 315 8.94 11.28 13.18
CA GLU A 315 9.92 10.50 12.43
C GLU A 315 10.97 9.84 13.31
N GLU A 316 11.36 10.50 14.40
CA GLU A 316 12.41 10.02 15.31
C GLU A 316 11.90 8.96 16.30
N ALA A 317 10.60 8.79 16.43
CA ALA A 317 10.06 7.84 17.40
C ALA A 317 10.44 6.41 17.04
N LEU A 318 11.02 5.69 17.98
CA LEU A 318 11.14 4.24 17.90
C LEU A 318 9.74 3.65 17.86
N VAL A 319 9.45 2.92 16.79
CA VAL A 319 8.15 2.30 16.62
C VAL A 319 8.18 0.93 17.25
N PHE A 320 7.39 0.82 18.28
CA PHE A 320 7.05 -0.45 18.88
C PHE A 320 5.52 -0.60 18.76
N PRO A 321 4.98 -1.76 18.37
CA PRO A 321 3.53 -1.90 18.18
C PRO A 321 2.76 -1.71 19.48
N ARG A 322 2.57 -0.46 19.89
CA ARG A 322 1.91 -0.04 21.13
C ARG A 322 0.48 0.41 20.89
N HIS A 323 0.12 0.62 19.63
CA HIS A 323 -1.13 1.23 19.24
C HIS A 323 -2.03 0.25 18.52
N PHE A 324 -3.31 0.54 18.53
CA PHE A 324 -4.26 -0.18 17.72
C PHE A 324 -4.09 0.17 16.23
N TYR A 325 -4.21 -0.83 15.37
CA TYR A 325 -4.06 -0.71 13.92
C TYR A 325 -5.38 -0.97 13.21
N ASN A 326 -5.57 -0.35 12.04
CA ASN A 326 -6.80 -0.51 11.25
C ASN A 326 -6.94 -1.91 10.64
N ASN A 327 -5.82 -2.57 10.37
CA ASN A 327 -5.75 -3.86 9.70
C ASN A 327 -4.44 -4.58 10.02
N PHE A 328 -4.33 -5.83 9.57
CA PHE A 328 -3.12 -6.62 9.78
C PHE A 328 -1.92 -6.14 8.96
N TYR A 329 -2.17 -5.44 7.86
CA TYR A 329 -1.08 -4.81 7.11
C TYR A 329 -0.32 -3.80 7.98
N GLU A 330 -1.02 -2.84 8.58
CA GLU A 330 -0.39 -1.82 9.44
C GLU A 330 0.33 -2.45 10.64
N LEU A 331 -0.32 -3.41 11.30
CA LEU A 331 0.28 -4.13 12.43
C LEU A 331 1.57 -4.86 12.02
N THR A 332 1.53 -5.61 10.93
CA THR A 332 2.69 -6.39 10.50
C THR A 332 3.81 -5.52 9.96
N LYS A 333 3.50 -4.37 9.35
CA LYS A 333 4.50 -3.36 8.97
C LYS A 333 5.15 -2.70 10.19
N ALA A 334 4.39 -2.44 11.26
CA ALA A 334 4.96 -1.95 12.51
C ALA A 334 5.89 -2.99 13.16
N MET A 335 5.51 -4.27 13.11
CA MET A 335 6.38 -5.37 13.56
C MET A 335 7.67 -5.47 12.72
N ALA A 336 7.56 -5.32 11.39
CA ALA A 336 8.71 -5.30 10.49
C ALA A 336 9.65 -4.12 10.77
N SER A 337 9.11 -2.92 11.00
CA SER A 337 9.88 -1.74 11.40
C SER A 337 10.65 -1.97 12.70
N MET A 338 10.03 -2.64 13.67
CA MET A 338 10.72 -2.99 14.92
C MET A 338 11.85 -4.00 14.68
N GLU A 339 11.66 -4.98 13.80
CA GLU A 339 12.74 -5.91 13.43
C GLU A 339 13.90 -5.19 12.73
N THR A 340 13.58 -4.16 11.94
CA THR A 340 14.58 -3.28 11.32
C THR A 340 15.39 -2.55 12.38
N ASP A 341 14.72 -1.95 13.38
CA ASP A 341 15.41 -1.31 14.52
C ASP A 341 16.30 -2.30 15.28
N ARG A 342 15.80 -3.51 15.51
CA ARG A 342 16.58 -4.55 16.20
C ARG A 342 17.83 -4.95 15.42
N HIS A 343 17.76 -5.09 14.11
CA HIS A 343 18.92 -5.38 13.27
C HIS A 343 19.93 -4.23 13.26
N LEU A 344 19.45 -2.99 13.22
CA LEU A 344 20.30 -1.81 13.35
C LEU A 344 21.01 -1.78 14.73
N ILE A 345 20.21 -1.85 15.80
CA ILE A 345 20.71 -1.65 17.17
C ILE A 345 21.54 -2.84 17.65
N GLU A 346 21.07 -4.07 17.48
CA GLU A 346 21.74 -5.26 18.01
C GLU A 346 22.86 -5.76 17.09
N LYS A 347 22.67 -5.70 15.77
CA LYS A 347 23.59 -6.31 14.81
C LYS A 347 24.41 -5.29 14.00
N GLY A 348 24.11 -4.00 14.14
CA GLY A 348 24.82 -2.92 13.46
C GLY A 348 24.59 -2.90 11.94
N LEU A 349 23.43 -3.39 11.46
CA LEU A 349 23.08 -3.32 10.06
C LEU A 349 22.92 -1.85 9.63
N ARG A 350 23.54 -1.47 8.54
CA ARG A 350 23.35 -0.15 7.93
C ARG A 350 22.00 -0.14 7.21
N VAL A 351 21.04 0.56 7.77
CA VAL A 351 19.67 0.57 7.27
C VAL A 351 19.02 1.93 7.46
N VAL A 352 18.25 2.36 6.46
CA VAL A 352 17.33 3.49 6.51
C VAL A 352 15.89 2.98 6.35
N GLN A 353 14.94 3.61 7.05
CA GLN A 353 13.52 3.31 6.94
C GLN A 353 12.81 4.46 6.24
N LEU A 354 12.19 4.18 5.12
CA LEU A 354 11.38 5.13 4.37
C LEU A 354 9.90 4.77 4.51
N LEU A 355 9.10 5.73 4.94
CA LEU A 355 7.74 5.53 5.40
C LEU A 355 6.74 6.31 4.53
N PRO A 356 6.36 5.78 3.36
CA PRO A 356 5.31 6.40 2.57
C PRO A 356 3.97 6.42 3.32
N SER A 357 3.18 7.48 3.09
CA SER A 357 1.77 7.52 3.43
C SER A 357 0.94 6.77 2.38
N ILE A 358 -0.30 7.15 2.13
CA ILE A 358 -1.12 6.51 1.09
C ILE A 358 -0.59 6.93 -0.29
N VAL A 359 0.06 6.00 -0.97
CA VAL A 359 0.65 6.28 -2.29
C VAL A 359 -0.43 6.31 -3.36
N ILE A 360 -0.46 7.41 -4.11
CA ILE A 360 -1.36 7.61 -5.27
C ILE A 360 -0.56 7.67 -6.58
N GLY A 361 -1.23 7.86 -7.72
CA GLY A 361 -0.58 7.99 -9.03
C GLY A 361 0.47 9.10 -9.10
N HIS A 362 1.20 9.14 -10.19
CA HIS A 362 2.22 10.16 -10.45
C HIS A 362 1.62 11.58 -10.33
N SER A 363 2.33 12.50 -9.74
CA SER A 363 1.83 13.85 -9.39
C SER A 363 1.26 14.62 -10.58
N GLU A 364 1.90 14.54 -11.75
CA GLU A 364 1.55 15.29 -12.96
C GLU A 364 0.70 14.48 -13.93
N THR A 365 0.94 13.19 -14.05
CA THR A 365 0.27 12.35 -15.05
C THR A 365 -0.89 11.52 -14.50
N GLY A 366 -0.96 11.35 -13.17
CA GLY A 366 -1.91 10.45 -12.52
C GLY A 366 -1.65 8.97 -12.77
N ASN A 367 -0.59 8.61 -13.52
CA ASN A 367 -0.26 7.23 -13.87
C ASN A 367 0.03 6.41 -12.61
N ASN A 368 -0.74 5.36 -12.40
CA ASN A 368 -0.63 4.47 -11.26
C ASN A 368 0.04 3.13 -11.61
N ARG A 369 0.73 3.05 -12.73
CA ARG A 369 1.42 1.85 -13.24
C ARG A 369 0.54 0.59 -13.27
N GLY A 370 -0.78 0.79 -13.48
CA GLY A 370 -1.76 -0.28 -13.51
C GLY A 370 -2.09 -0.87 -12.13
N ASP A 371 -1.83 -0.14 -11.05
CA ASP A 371 -2.23 -0.57 -9.71
C ASP A 371 -3.76 -0.48 -9.52
N THR A 372 -4.30 -1.48 -8.82
CA THR A 372 -5.73 -1.61 -8.54
C THR A 372 -6.03 -1.71 -7.05
N LYS A 373 -5.04 -1.43 -6.20
CA LYS A 373 -5.14 -1.58 -4.75
C LYS A 373 -5.28 -0.22 -4.06
N VAL A 374 -5.47 -0.25 -2.77
CA VAL A 374 -5.57 0.93 -1.91
C VAL A 374 -6.51 1.98 -2.51
N VAL A 375 -6.07 3.22 -2.70
CA VAL A 375 -6.90 4.33 -3.25
C VAL A 375 -7.32 4.08 -4.70
N ASN A 376 -6.52 3.35 -5.47
CA ASN A 376 -6.89 2.99 -6.84
C ASN A 376 -8.12 2.06 -6.90
N ALA A 377 -8.36 1.25 -5.86
CA ALA A 377 -9.52 0.35 -5.81
C ALA A 377 -10.87 1.10 -5.80
N PRO A 378 -11.13 2.07 -4.91
CA PRO A 378 -12.37 2.86 -4.97
C PRO A 378 -12.49 3.69 -6.24
N VAL A 379 -11.42 4.32 -6.71
CA VAL A 379 -11.43 5.09 -7.96
C VAL A 379 -11.83 4.21 -9.14
N ASN A 380 -11.25 3.00 -9.24
CA ASN A 380 -11.62 2.01 -10.25
C ASN A 380 -13.07 1.52 -10.10
N ALA A 381 -13.56 1.33 -8.86
CA ALA A 381 -14.92 0.89 -8.60
C ALA A 381 -15.95 1.97 -9.00
N PHE A 382 -15.68 3.23 -8.67
CA PHE A 382 -16.52 4.36 -9.06
C PHE A 382 -16.58 4.52 -10.58
N GLY A 383 -15.43 4.48 -11.26
CA GLY A 383 -15.38 4.54 -12.70
C GLY A 383 -16.14 3.39 -13.36
N ARG A 384 -16.05 2.17 -12.82
CA ARG A 384 -16.80 1.02 -13.32
C ARG A 384 -18.30 1.13 -13.07
N ALA A 385 -18.72 1.64 -11.91
CA ALA A 385 -20.13 1.90 -11.64
C ALA A 385 -20.72 2.90 -12.64
N LYS A 386 -19.96 3.94 -12.99
CA LYS A 386 -20.33 4.90 -14.04
C LYS A 386 -20.46 4.24 -15.41
N GLU A 387 -19.48 3.44 -15.84
CA GLU A 387 -19.53 2.71 -17.11
C GLU A 387 -20.77 1.81 -17.22
N ILE A 388 -21.12 1.09 -16.13
CA ILE A 388 -22.33 0.26 -16.11
C ILE A 388 -23.58 1.13 -16.22
N ALA A 389 -23.63 2.24 -15.50
CA ALA A 389 -24.77 3.15 -15.54
C ALA A 389 -24.97 3.78 -16.95
N ASP A 390 -23.88 4.18 -17.60
CA ASP A 390 -23.91 4.79 -18.94
C ASP A 390 -24.39 3.81 -20.02
N LYS A 391 -24.02 2.53 -19.91
CA LYS A 391 -24.51 1.49 -20.82
C LYS A 391 -26.03 1.26 -20.75
N LEU A 392 -26.63 1.54 -19.58
CA LEU A 392 -28.07 1.43 -19.35
C LEU A 392 -28.85 2.68 -19.82
N GLU A 393 -28.18 3.80 -20.04
CA GLU A 393 -28.82 5.06 -20.48
C GLU A 393 -29.35 4.98 -21.91
N SER A 394 -28.84 4.06 -22.71
CA SER A 394 -29.28 3.84 -24.10
C SER A 394 -30.64 3.15 -24.22
N ASP A 395 -31.20 2.62 -23.11
CA ASP A 395 -32.48 1.91 -23.07
C ASP A 395 -33.52 2.67 -22.25
N LEU A 396 -34.64 3.08 -22.88
CA LEU A 396 -35.71 3.82 -22.20
C LEU A 396 -36.36 3.06 -21.03
N THR A 397 -36.27 1.74 -21.03
CA THR A 397 -36.78 0.87 -19.96
C THR A 397 -35.78 0.76 -18.79
N GLY A 398 -34.52 1.17 -19.00
CA GLY A 398 -33.42 1.06 -18.03
C GLY A 398 -33.33 2.19 -17.01
N LYS A 399 -34.03 3.33 -17.20
CA LYS A 399 -33.90 4.51 -16.32
C LYS A 399 -34.06 4.24 -14.83
N PRO A 400 -35.06 3.49 -14.34
CA PRO A 400 -35.18 3.18 -12.91
C PRO A 400 -34.00 2.34 -12.38
N ARG A 401 -33.54 1.38 -13.20
CA ARG A 401 -32.38 0.52 -12.87
C ARG A 401 -31.11 1.35 -12.82
N GLN A 402 -30.92 2.26 -13.76
CA GLN A 402 -29.80 3.20 -13.79
C GLN A 402 -29.77 4.08 -12.54
N MET A 403 -30.90 4.66 -12.16
CA MET A 403 -31.00 5.50 -10.95
C MET A 403 -30.65 4.71 -9.67
N LEU A 404 -31.11 3.46 -9.56
CA LEU A 404 -30.78 2.59 -8.46
C LEU A 404 -29.29 2.23 -8.40
N LEU A 405 -28.68 1.95 -9.56
CA LEU A 405 -27.25 1.66 -9.66
C LEU A 405 -26.39 2.88 -9.33
N GLN A 406 -26.77 4.05 -9.82
CA GLN A 406 -26.09 5.31 -9.49
C GLN A 406 -26.20 5.65 -8.01
N TRP A 407 -27.39 5.43 -7.42
CA TRP A 407 -27.57 5.62 -5.98
C TRP A 407 -26.74 4.62 -5.17
N ALA A 408 -26.83 3.33 -5.50
CA ALA A 408 -26.13 2.28 -4.79
C ALA A 408 -24.60 2.39 -4.91
N GLY A 409 -24.11 2.63 -6.14
CA GLY A 409 -22.68 2.77 -6.41
C GLY A 409 -22.07 4.06 -5.85
N GLY A 410 -22.90 5.05 -5.51
CA GLY A 410 -22.46 6.31 -4.92
C GLY A 410 -22.42 6.34 -3.40
N GLN A 411 -22.81 5.27 -2.70
CA GLN A 411 -22.76 5.26 -1.23
C GLN A 411 -21.38 4.84 -0.73
N PHE A 412 -20.80 5.65 0.15
CA PHE A 412 -19.47 5.37 0.72
C PHE A 412 -19.41 5.77 2.20
N PRO A 413 -18.78 4.95 3.08
CA PRO A 413 -18.62 5.31 4.47
C PRO A 413 -17.53 6.38 4.62
N GLY A 414 -17.78 7.42 5.38
CA GLY A 414 -16.75 8.41 5.68
C GLY A 414 -17.26 9.60 6.44
N ASP A 415 -16.39 10.16 7.25
CA ASP A 415 -16.53 11.48 7.84
C ASP A 415 -16.07 12.52 6.80
N PRO A 416 -16.92 13.48 6.38
CA PRO A 416 -16.55 14.53 5.43
C PRO A 416 -15.31 15.32 5.83
N THR A 417 -15.11 15.51 7.14
CA THR A 417 -14.01 16.29 7.72
C THR A 417 -12.71 15.50 7.91
N ALA A 418 -12.75 14.17 7.74
CA ALA A 418 -11.55 13.34 7.87
C ALA A 418 -10.53 13.71 6.80
N GLU A 419 -9.29 13.91 7.23
CA GLU A 419 -8.18 14.25 6.34
C GLU A 419 -7.36 13.02 5.98
N LEU A 420 -7.04 12.87 4.70
CA LEU A 420 -6.26 11.78 4.15
C LEU A 420 -4.89 12.28 3.72
N ASN A 421 -3.85 11.53 4.04
CA ASN A 421 -2.49 11.84 3.62
C ASN A 421 -2.15 11.04 2.35
N PHE A 422 -2.29 11.68 1.20
CA PHE A 422 -1.94 11.12 -0.09
C PHE A 422 -0.58 11.63 -0.54
N VAL A 423 0.28 10.73 -0.99
CA VAL A 423 1.59 11.07 -1.54
C VAL A 423 1.74 10.50 -2.95
N PRO A 424 2.14 11.30 -3.94
CA PRO A 424 2.40 10.81 -5.28
C PRO A 424 3.58 9.85 -5.35
N VAL A 425 3.46 8.81 -6.18
CA VAL A 425 4.45 7.73 -6.29
C VAL A 425 5.81 8.20 -6.77
N ASP A 426 5.86 9.20 -7.65
CA ASP A 426 7.10 9.82 -8.13
C ASP A 426 7.87 10.48 -6.98
N ARG A 427 7.19 11.19 -6.08
CA ARG A 427 7.81 11.78 -4.89
C ARG A 427 8.37 10.70 -3.95
N VAL A 428 7.62 9.62 -3.75
CA VAL A 428 8.07 8.49 -2.92
C VAL A 428 9.36 7.91 -3.49
N VAL A 429 9.38 7.64 -4.80
CA VAL A 429 10.54 7.00 -5.43
C VAL A 429 11.73 7.95 -5.54
N GLN A 430 11.52 9.25 -5.76
CA GLN A 430 12.58 10.25 -5.64
C GLN A 430 13.26 10.17 -4.27
N GLY A 431 12.49 10.04 -3.19
CA GLY A 431 13.03 9.86 -1.84
C GLY A 431 13.81 8.55 -1.69
N ILE A 432 13.30 7.45 -2.25
CA ILE A 432 13.97 6.15 -2.22
C ILE A 432 15.33 6.22 -2.96
N ILE A 433 15.36 6.78 -4.16
CA ILE A 433 16.58 6.89 -4.95
C ILE A 433 17.57 7.89 -4.34
N ALA A 434 17.07 8.99 -3.77
CA ALA A 434 17.91 9.96 -3.09
C ALA A 434 18.64 9.35 -1.89
N SER A 435 17.97 8.47 -1.13
CA SER A 435 18.57 7.86 0.07
C SER A 435 19.82 7.03 -0.24
N LEU A 436 19.94 6.46 -1.43
CA LEU A 436 21.05 5.56 -1.81
C LEU A 436 22.46 6.20 -1.71
N THR A 437 22.54 7.51 -1.66
CA THR A 437 23.82 8.24 -1.60
C THR A 437 23.94 9.14 -0.37
N VAL A 438 23.09 8.94 0.65
CA VAL A 438 23.02 9.77 1.85
C VAL A 438 23.30 8.94 3.11
N PRO A 439 24.55 8.70 3.48
CA PRO A 439 24.92 7.93 4.67
C PRO A 439 24.30 8.46 5.96
N GLU A 440 24.02 9.76 6.02
CA GLU A 440 23.40 10.43 7.17
C GLU A 440 21.97 9.94 7.44
N ALA A 441 21.31 9.41 6.41
CA ALA A 441 19.98 8.81 6.54
C ALA A 441 20.00 7.46 7.28
N ILE A 442 21.15 6.79 7.39
CA ILE A 442 21.25 5.52 8.10
C ILE A 442 20.85 5.69 9.56
N GLY A 443 19.98 4.82 10.02
CA GLY A 443 19.43 4.82 11.36
C GLY A 443 18.32 5.85 11.58
N THR A 444 17.81 6.44 10.52
CA THR A 444 16.66 7.35 10.60
C THR A 444 15.40 6.70 10.01
N ARG A 445 14.26 7.24 10.41
CA ARG A 445 12.99 7.08 9.74
C ARG A 445 12.66 8.37 9.01
N ILE A 446 12.20 8.25 7.78
CA ILE A 446 11.86 9.39 6.95
C ILE A 446 10.46 9.19 6.44
N HIS A 447 9.55 10.07 6.82
CA HIS A 447 8.20 10.07 6.29
C HIS A 447 8.21 10.61 4.85
N LEU A 448 7.83 9.75 3.91
CA LEU A 448 7.50 10.14 2.56
C LEU A 448 5.99 10.41 2.50
N ALA A 449 5.61 11.54 3.04
CA ALA A 449 4.23 11.96 3.26
C ALA A 449 4.05 13.42 2.86
N THR A 450 2.82 13.91 2.90
CA THR A 450 2.51 15.32 2.64
C THR A 450 2.14 16.06 3.91
N ASP A 451 2.40 17.35 3.96
CA ASP A 451 1.83 18.31 4.91
C ASP A 451 0.50 18.89 4.41
N ASN A 452 0.22 18.77 3.12
CA ASN A 452 -1.02 19.19 2.47
C ASN A 452 -1.98 17.99 2.35
N ARG A 453 -2.75 17.72 3.41
CA ARG A 453 -3.71 16.63 3.46
C ARG A 453 -5.01 17.04 2.76
N ILE A 454 -5.69 16.05 2.14
CA ILE A 454 -6.96 16.26 1.45
C ILE A 454 -8.13 15.79 2.35
N ARG A 455 -9.20 16.58 2.42
CA ARG A 455 -10.41 16.18 3.14
C ARG A 455 -11.21 15.16 2.34
N SER A 456 -11.91 14.28 3.04
CA SER A 456 -12.80 13.30 2.40
C SER A 456 -13.87 13.94 1.52
N GLU A 457 -14.39 15.09 1.91
CA GLU A 457 -15.34 15.87 1.09
C GLU A 457 -14.72 16.36 -0.23
N ASP A 458 -13.44 16.75 -0.23
CA ASP A 458 -12.70 17.19 -1.42
C ASP A 458 -12.38 16.01 -2.35
N VAL A 459 -12.07 14.84 -1.77
CA VAL A 459 -11.94 13.59 -2.53
C VAL A 459 -13.24 13.27 -3.26
N VAL A 460 -14.36 13.33 -2.56
CA VAL A 460 -15.69 13.07 -3.14
C VAL A 460 -16.07 14.10 -4.20
N ARG A 461 -15.76 15.38 -3.96
CA ARG A 461 -15.96 16.46 -4.94
C ARG A 461 -15.17 16.16 -6.22
N THR A 462 -13.89 15.82 -6.10
CA THR A 462 -13.02 15.52 -7.24
C THR A 462 -13.50 14.29 -8.01
N VAL A 463 -13.91 13.22 -7.33
CA VAL A 463 -14.50 12.03 -7.97
C VAL A 463 -15.77 12.40 -8.75
N ARG A 464 -16.64 13.25 -8.19
CA ARG A 464 -17.85 13.72 -8.85
C ARG A 464 -17.53 14.53 -10.12
N GLU A 465 -16.60 15.46 -10.03
CA GLU A 465 -16.20 16.34 -11.14
C GLU A 465 -15.53 15.58 -12.29
N GLU A 466 -14.60 14.69 -11.96
CA GLU A 466 -13.76 14.02 -12.95
C GLU A 466 -14.37 12.71 -13.46
N LEU A 467 -14.97 11.89 -12.58
CA LEU A 467 -15.55 10.60 -12.97
C LEU A 467 -17.06 10.67 -13.24
N GLY A 468 -17.74 11.75 -12.83
CA GLY A 468 -19.17 11.90 -13.01
C GLY A 468 -20.02 11.00 -12.10
N VAL A 469 -19.45 10.54 -10.98
CA VAL A 469 -20.14 9.70 -9.99
C VAL A 469 -20.57 10.53 -8.81
N ASN A 470 -21.86 10.53 -8.49
CA ASN A 470 -22.38 11.27 -7.34
C ASN A 470 -22.15 10.48 -6.03
N VAL A 471 -20.91 10.49 -5.57
CA VAL A 471 -20.56 9.85 -4.29
C VAL A 471 -21.14 10.66 -3.13
N ARG A 472 -21.68 9.95 -2.14
CA ARG A 472 -22.22 10.50 -0.90
C ARG A 472 -21.55 9.82 0.29
N LEU A 473 -20.98 10.61 1.17
CA LEU A 473 -20.45 10.14 2.43
C LEU A 473 -21.60 9.94 3.42
N SER A 474 -21.57 8.84 4.12
CA SER A 474 -22.50 8.52 5.20
C SER A 474 -21.71 8.08 6.43
N ASP A 475 -22.27 8.33 7.62
CA ASP A 475 -21.69 7.84 8.86
C ASP A 475 -21.32 6.35 8.74
N PRO A 476 -20.10 5.95 9.10
CA PRO A 476 -19.62 4.58 8.93
C PRO A 476 -20.50 3.53 9.64
N THR A 477 -21.09 3.87 10.78
CA THR A 477 -21.98 2.98 11.52
C THR A 477 -23.31 2.80 10.80
N ILE A 478 -23.91 3.90 10.32
CA ILE A 478 -25.13 3.88 9.51
C ILE A 478 -24.88 3.16 8.19
N TYR A 479 -23.74 3.44 7.55
CA TYR A 479 -23.37 2.76 6.32
C TYR A 479 -23.31 1.25 6.51
N ARG A 480 -22.61 0.79 7.52
CA ARG A 480 -22.39 -0.64 7.78
C ARG A 480 -23.67 -1.38 8.12
N ASN A 481 -24.51 -0.80 8.99
CA ASN A 481 -25.65 -1.48 9.57
C ASN A 481 -26.94 -1.31 8.76
N VAL A 482 -27.06 -0.25 7.99
CA VAL A 482 -28.29 0.11 7.24
C VAL A 482 -28.03 0.20 5.74
N THR A 483 -27.12 1.10 5.34
CA THR A 483 -26.95 1.43 3.92
C THR A 483 -26.37 0.26 3.12
N LEU A 484 -25.30 -0.36 3.58
CA LEU A 484 -24.62 -1.44 2.88
C LEU A 484 -25.50 -2.68 2.67
N PRO A 485 -26.26 -3.19 3.67
CA PRO A 485 -27.20 -4.30 3.45
C PRO A 485 -28.24 -3.98 2.37
N ILE A 486 -28.79 -2.77 2.36
CA ILE A 486 -29.76 -2.32 1.35
C ILE A 486 -29.11 -2.25 -0.03
N VAL A 487 -27.97 -1.56 -0.14
CA VAL A 487 -27.20 -1.44 -1.39
C VAL A 487 -26.84 -2.80 -1.95
N LYS A 488 -26.33 -3.69 -1.10
CA LYS A 488 -25.97 -5.05 -1.48
C LYS A 488 -27.17 -5.84 -1.99
N GLY A 489 -28.30 -5.76 -1.27
CA GLY A 489 -29.55 -6.41 -1.69
C GLY A 489 -30.06 -5.89 -3.05
N VAL A 490 -29.97 -4.59 -3.28
CA VAL A 490 -30.33 -3.98 -4.58
C VAL A 490 -29.41 -4.47 -5.69
N LEU A 491 -28.09 -4.40 -5.50
CA LEU A 491 -27.10 -4.79 -6.50
C LEU A 491 -27.20 -6.28 -6.88
N ILE A 492 -27.37 -7.16 -5.90
CA ILE A 492 -27.56 -8.60 -6.14
C ILE A 492 -28.82 -8.84 -6.97
N ARG A 493 -29.95 -8.19 -6.66
CA ARG A 493 -31.19 -8.30 -7.43
C ARG A 493 -31.04 -7.77 -8.88
N LEU A 494 -30.11 -6.84 -9.10
CA LEU A 494 -29.79 -6.32 -10.42
C LEU A 494 -28.76 -7.18 -11.18
N GLY A 495 -28.25 -8.27 -10.57
CA GLY A 495 -27.23 -9.14 -11.14
C GLY A 495 -25.81 -8.59 -11.04
N GLU A 496 -25.59 -7.58 -10.19
CA GLU A 496 -24.28 -6.90 -10.02
C GLU A 496 -23.54 -7.39 -8.74
N ASP A 497 -23.48 -8.70 -8.54
CA ASP A 497 -22.85 -9.35 -7.37
C ASP A 497 -21.39 -8.90 -7.18
N LYS A 498 -20.65 -8.73 -8.28
CA LYS A 498 -19.25 -8.30 -8.23
C LYS A 498 -19.09 -6.88 -7.70
N LEU A 499 -19.99 -5.98 -8.08
CA LEU A 499 -20.02 -4.62 -7.58
C LEU A 499 -20.44 -4.59 -6.11
N ALA A 500 -21.45 -5.38 -5.74
CA ALA A 500 -21.90 -5.52 -4.36
C ALA A 500 -20.76 -5.96 -3.42
N ASN A 501 -20.02 -7.01 -3.82
CA ASN A 501 -18.88 -7.50 -3.05
C ASN A 501 -17.71 -6.50 -3.03
N ALA A 502 -17.48 -5.77 -4.11
CA ALA A 502 -16.44 -4.72 -4.15
C ALA A 502 -16.77 -3.57 -3.18
N LEU A 503 -18.01 -3.10 -3.15
CA LEU A 503 -18.45 -2.03 -2.23
C LEU A 503 -18.41 -2.48 -0.76
N GLU A 504 -18.82 -3.72 -0.47
CA GLU A 504 -18.68 -4.30 0.88
C GLU A 504 -17.23 -4.32 1.33
N LYS A 505 -16.34 -4.79 0.47
CA LYS A 505 -14.90 -4.86 0.72
C LYS A 505 -14.29 -3.47 0.92
N LEU A 506 -14.61 -2.52 0.05
CA LEU A 506 -14.16 -1.14 0.15
C LEU A 506 -14.67 -0.46 1.42
N GLY A 507 -15.93 -0.65 1.76
CA GLY A 507 -16.51 -0.12 2.99
C GLY A 507 -15.82 -0.68 4.24
N ALA A 508 -15.47 -1.96 4.25
CA ALA A 508 -14.74 -2.58 5.36
C ALA A 508 -13.30 -2.04 5.49
N ILE A 509 -12.63 -1.77 4.36
CA ILE A 509 -11.24 -1.27 4.32
C ILE A 509 -11.19 0.20 4.74
N PHE A 510 -12.00 1.05 4.10
CA PHE A 510 -11.91 2.50 4.26
C PHE A 510 -12.71 3.03 5.45
N GLY A 511 -13.72 2.29 5.93
CA GLY A 511 -14.50 2.66 7.11
C GLY A 511 -13.62 2.92 8.34
N GLY A 512 -12.59 2.12 8.55
CA GLY A 512 -11.64 2.30 9.64
C GLY A 512 -10.87 3.63 9.56
N TYR A 513 -10.43 4.02 8.38
CA TYR A 513 -9.70 5.29 8.19
C TYR A 513 -10.59 6.52 8.33
N ALA A 514 -11.82 6.41 7.87
CA ALA A 514 -12.80 7.49 7.95
C ALA A 514 -13.39 7.66 9.36
N GLU A 515 -13.54 6.56 10.12
CA GLU A 515 -14.15 6.56 11.46
C GLU A 515 -13.19 7.07 12.54
N TRP A 516 -11.92 6.67 12.48
CA TRP A 516 -10.96 6.92 13.57
C TRP A 516 -10.01 8.09 13.31
N GLY A 517 -10.03 8.67 12.12
CA GLY A 517 -9.09 9.70 11.72
C GLY A 517 -7.67 9.14 11.54
N GLN A 518 -6.78 9.99 11.11
CA GLN A 518 -5.40 9.62 10.82
C GLN A 518 -4.42 10.44 11.67
N PRO A 519 -3.22 9.91 11.93
CA PRO A 519 -2.17 10.69 12.55
C PRO A 519 -1.76 11.86 11.65
N VAL A 520 -1.29 12.92 12.25
CA VAL A 520 -0.56 13.99 11.57
C VAL A 520 0.89 13.56 11.47
N HIS A 521 1.37 13.30 10.27
CA HIS A 521 2.77 12.89 10.09
C HIS A 521 3.68 14.09 10.17
N SER A 522 4.71 14.04 11.03
CA SER A 522 5.81 14.98 10.94
C SER A 522 6.55 14.72 9.64
N VAL A 523 6.91 15.77 8.93
CA VAL A 523 7.67 15.70 7.67
C VAL A 523 8.79 16.73 7.73
N GLY A 524 9.90 16.45 7.12
CA GLY A 524 11.05 17.36 7.12
C GLY A 524 12.36 16.66 6.84
N ASN A 525 12.51 15.41 7.25
CA ASN A 525 13.70 14.63 6.96
C ASN A 525 13.84 14.32 5.46
N ASP A 526 12.75 14.26 4.71
CA ASP A 526 12.75 14.14 3.25
C ASP A 526 13.45 15.35 2.57
N VAL A 527 13.26 16.55 3.11
CA VAL A 527 13.95 17.78 2.64
C VAL A 527 15.35 17.86 3.23
N ARG A 528 15.46 17.71 4.55
CA ARG A 528 16.71 17.95 5.28
C ARG A 528 17.80 16.93 4.97
N LEU A 529 17.45 15.64 4.89
CA LEU A 529 18.42 14.56 4.65
C LEU A 529 18.48 14.16 3.18
N LEU A 530 17.33 14.01 2.51
CA LEU A 530 17.30 13.51 1.15
C LEU A 530 17.40 14.62 0.10
N GLY A 531 17.37 15.89 0.51
CA GLY A 531 17.45 17.03 -0.41
C GLY A 531 16.26 17.17 -1.36
N LEU A 532 15.11 16.57 -1.01
CA LEU A 532 13.93 16.73 -1.83
C LEU A 532 13.38 18.15 -1.76
N SER A 533 12.63 18.56 -2.80
CA SER A 533 11.99 19.87 -2.82
C SER A 533 11.13 20.12 -1.57
N ILE A 534 11.28 21.28 -0.95
CA ILE A 534 10.40 21.73 0.14
C ILE A 534 8.96 21.93 -0.35
N ARG A 535 8.79 22.32 -1.62
CA ARG A 535 7.48 22.42 -2.25
C ARG A 535 7.02 21.01 -2.63
N ARG A 536 6.10 20.47 -1.85
CA ARG A 536 5.48 19.19 -2.13
C ARG A 536 4.42 19.31 -3.22
N PRO A 537 4.16 18.24 -3.99
CA PRO A 537 3.05 18.22 -4.94
C PRO A 537 1.72 18.55 -4.25
N ASP A 538 0.88 19.31 -4.93
CA ASP A 538 -0.48 19.57 -4.46
C ASP A 538 -1.30 18.27 -4.47
N THR A 539 -1.78 17.88 -3.30
CA THR A 539 -2.46 16.59 -3.10
C THR A 539 -3.80 16.52 -3.85
N GLU A 540 -4.56 17.61 -3.89
CA GLU A 540 -5.84 17.64 -4.61
C GLU A 540 -5.61 17.53 -6.12
N ASN A 541 -4.64 18.26 -6.66
CA ASN A 541 -4.29 18.17 -8.07
C ASN A 541 -3.77 16.79 -8.45
N ALA A 542 -2.90 16.20 -7.64
CA ALA A 542 -2.39 14.85 -7.87
C ALA A 542 -3.52 13.80 -7.84
N PHE A 543 -4.46 13.91 -6.92
CA PHE A 543 -5.62 13.04 -6.86
C PHE A 543 -6.57 13.27 -8.06
N ARG A 544 -6.74 14.51 -8.49
CA ARG A 544 -7.48 14.87 -9.71
C ARG A 544 -6.87 14.21 -10.95
N MET A 545 -5.55 14.27 -11.07
CA MET A 545 -4.85 13.61 -12.17
C MET A 545 -5.01 12.09 -12.13
N LEU A 546 -4.99 11.45 -10.96
CA LEU A 546 -5.31 10.03 -10.82
C LEU A 546 -6.71 9.71 -11.36
N CYS A 547 -7.72 10.51 -11.03
CA CYS A 547 -9.08 10.34 -11.56
C CYS A 547 -9.14 10.49 -13.09
N ARG A 548 -8.42 11.47 -13.66
CA ARG A 548 -8.31 11.70 -15.10
C ARG A 548 -7.65 10.54 -15.82
N HIS A 549 -6.53 10.06 -15.28
CA HIS A 549 -5.83 8.89 -15.82
C HIS A 549 -6.71 7.64 -15.75
N ASN A 550 -7.40 7.42 -14.63
CA ASN A 550 -8.34 6.31 -14.51
C ASN A 550 -9.43 6.34 -15.59
N ARG A 551 -10.00 7.52 -15.84
CA ARG A 551 -10.99 7.71 -16.92
C ARG A 551 -10.40 7.44 -18.30
N PHE A 552 -9.17 7.88 -18.54
CA PHE A 552 -8.45 7.58 -19.78
C PHE A 552 -8.28 6.07 -19.96
N VAL A 553 -7.78 5.36 -18.93
CA VAL A 553 -7.61 3.90 -18.94
C VAL A 553 -8.93 3.17 -19.19
N GLN A 554 -10.03 3.66 -18.62
CA GLN A 554 -11.35 3.06 -18.85
C GLN A 554 -11.86 3.28 -20.27
N ALA A 555 -11.60 4.43 -20.85
CA ALA A 555 -12.05 4.74 -22.22
C ALA A 555 -11.46 3.79 -23.28
N TYR A 556 -10.23 3.29 -23.07
CA TYR A 556 -9.64 2.33 -23.99
C TYR A 556 -9.86 0.86 -23.63
N GLY A 557 -10.58 0.62 -22.54
CA GLY A 557 -10.94 -0.74 -22.13
C GLY A 557 -9.77 -1.57 -21.60
N ARG A 558 -9.99 -2.88 -21.44
CA ARG A 558 -8.98 -3.79 -20.88
C ARG A 558 -7.96 -4.21 -21.93
N VAL A 559 -6.79 -3.61 -21.89
CA VAL A 559 -5.64 -4.02 -22.68
C VAL A 559 -4.75 -4.92 -21.83
N ARG A 560 -4.24 -6.02 -22.42
CA ARG A 560 -3.32 -6.96 -21.77
C ARG A 560 -1.93 -6.92 -22.39
N ASP A 561 -1.85 -6.51 -23.64
CA ASP A 561 -0.58 -6.42 -24.35
C ASP A 561 0.30 -5.33 -23.73
N ALA A 562 1.55 -5.68 -23.42
CA ALA A 562 2.46 -4.82 -22.69
C ALA A 562 2.88 -3.59 -23.51
N ASP A 563 3.14 -3.78 -24.80
CA ASP A 563 3.63 -2.72 -25.68
C ASP A 563 2.48 -1.75 -26.02
N GLU A 564 1.27 -2.28 -26.15
CA GLU A 564 0.09 -1.46 -26.35
C GLU A 564 -0.21 -0.58 -25.12
N ILE A 565 -0.03 -1.13 -23.90
CA ILE A 565 -0.13 -0.35 -22.67
C ILE A 565 0.91 0.77 -22.69
N ALA A 566 2.17 0.45 -22.94
CA ALA A 566 3.25 1.44 -22.96
C ALA A 566 3.00 2.54 -24.01
N ARG A 567 2.57 2.16 -25.22
CA ARG A 567 2.23 3.11 -26.27
C ARG A 567 1.13 4.09 -25.86
N ARG A 568 0.09 3.61 -25.20
CA ARG A 568 -1.03 4.45 -24.74
C ARG A 568 -0.63 5.37 -23.60
N GLU A 569 0.14 4.89 -22.65
CA GLU A 569 0.67 5.71 -21.57
C GLU A 569 1.61 6.81 -22.11
N HIS A 570 2.45 6.48 -23.08
CA HIS A 570 3.29 7.48 -23.75
C HIS A 570 2.45 8.55 -24.47
N ALA A 571 1.43 8.14 -25.21
CA ALA A 571 0.52 9.07 -25.88
C ALA A 571 -0.21 9.99 -24.87
N TRP A 572 -0.61 9.44 -23.73
CA TRP A 572 -1.19 10.22 -22.64
C TRP A 572 -0.21 11.27 -22.11
N GLU A 573 1.02 10.89 -21.79
CA GLU A 573 2.04 11.81 -21.26
C GLU A 573 2.35 12.95 -22.23
N ILE A 574 2.51 12.65 -23.54
CA ILE A 574 2.74 13.68 -24.56
C ILE A 574 1.52 14.60 -24.70
N ALA A 575 0.31 14.05 -24.68
CA ALA A 575 -0.91 14.88 -24.76
C ALA A 575 -1.00 15.85 -23.58
N LEU A 576 -0.66 15.40 -22.36
CA LEU A 576 -0.62 16.28 -21.19
C LEU A 576 0.42 17.42 -21.34
N GLN A 577 1.63 17.13 -21.82
CA GLN A 577 2.66 18.12 -22.06
C GLN A 577 2.19 19.18 -23.07
N ARG A 578 1.55 18.76 -24.18
CA ARG A 578 1.00 19.68 -25.17
C ARG A 578 -0.12 20.55 -24.63
N ILE A 579 -0.99 19.98 -23.80
CA ILE A 579 -2.07 20.71 -23.12
C ILE A 579 -1.46 21.76 -22.18
N GLU A 580 -0.43 21.42 -21.42
CA GLU A 580 0.22 22.33 -20.48
C GLU A 580 0.87 23.50 -21.22
N VAL A 581 1.65 23.21 -22.27
CA VAL A 581 2.27 24.24 -23.12
C VAL A 581 1.20 25.12 -23.79
N GLY A 582 0.16 24.53 -24.33
CA GLY A 582 -0.89 25.27 -25.04
C GLY A 582 -1.85 26.05 -24.14
N SER A 583 -1.97 25.68 -22.85
CA SER A 583 -2.82 26.39 -21.88
C SER A 583 -2.05 27.41 -21.06
N GLY A 584 -0.74 27.23 -20.90
CA GLY A 584 0.09 27.99 -19.96
C GLY A 584 -0.20 27.68 -18.49
N HIS A 585 -0.93 26.59 -18.19
CA HIS A 585 -1.32 26.19 -16.84
C HIS A 585 -1.01 24.72 -16.61
N GLN A 586 -0.69 24.37 -15.36
CA GLN A 586 -0.59 22.96 -14.98
C GLN A 586 -1.89 22.24 -15.30
N VAL A 587 -1.78 21.06 -15.91
CA VAL A 587 -2.96 20.29 -16.35
C VAL A 587 -3.94 20.04 -15.20
N GLY A 588 -3.44 19.71 -14.01
CA GLY A 588 -4.27 19.48 -12.82
C GLY A 588 -5.14 20.67 -12.39
N ALA A 589 -4.72 21.90 -12.71
CA ALA A 589 -5.47 23.11 -12.40
C ALA A 589 -6.60 23.42 -13.38
N LEU A 590 -6.62 22.78 -14.56
CA LEU A 590 -7.67 23.00 -15.56
C LEU A 590 -9.02 22.48 -15.06
N ARG A 591 -10.09 23.19 -15.43
CA ARG A 591 -11.46 22.72 -15.14
C ARG A 591 -11.75 21.41 -15.89
N PRO A 592 -12.56 20.51 -15.33
CA PRO A 592 -12.81 19.18 -15.91
C PRO A 592 -13.30 19.23 -17.37
N ARG A 593 -14.15 20.19 -17.72
CA ARG A 593 -14.66 20.36 -19.09
C ARG A 593 -13.56 20.83 -20.04
N GLU A 594 -12.83 21.86 -19.65
CA GLU A 594 -11.73 22.40 -20.44
C GLU A 594 -10.64 21.35 -20.69
N PHE A 595 -10.27 20.61 -19.66
CA PHE A 595 -9.32 19.50 -19.79
C PHE A 595 -9.78 18.48 -20.84
N ARG A 596 -11.05 18.05 -20.78
CA ARG A 596 -11.60 17.08 -21.73
C ARG A 596 -11.63 17.61 -23.17
N GLU A 597 -11.99 18.88 -23.36
CA GLU A 597 -12.00 19.53 -24.67
C GLU A 597 -10.58 19.60 -25.25
N ARG A 598 -9.59 19.99 -24.46
CA ARG A 598 -8.19 20.03 -24.88
C ARG A 598 -7.63 18.63 -25.17
N LEU A 599 -7.89 17.66 -24.29
CA LEU A 599 -7.47 16.27 -24.50
C LEU A 599 -8.04 15.69 -25.79
N ALA A 600 -9.29 16.00 -26.12
CA ALA A 600 -9.91 15.57 -27.36
C ALA A 600 -9.30 16.24 -28.60
N LEU A 601 -8.66 17.39 -28.46
CA LEU A 601 -7.91 18.04 -29.56
C LEU A 601 -6.54 17.37 -29.77
N GLU A 602 -5.87 16.97 -28.70
CA GLU A 602 -4.52 16.40 -28.76
C GLU A 602 -4.51 14.90 -29.05
N LEU A 603 -5.54 14.18 -28.65
CA LEU A 603 -5.61 12.74 -28.70
C LEU A 603 -6.88 12.24 -29.38
N ASP A 604 -6.74 11.40 -30.40
CA ASP A 604 -7.87 10.63 -30.94
C ASP A 604 -8.16 9.47 -29.97
N LEU A 605 -9.18 9.64 -29.12
CA LEU A 605 -9.53 8.67 -28.09
C LEU A 605 -10.07 7.33 -28.63
N GLU A 606 -10.48 7.28 -29.90
CA GLU A 606 -10.88 6.01 -30.52
C GLU A 606 -9.68 5.15 -30.91
N THR A 607 -8.62 5.81 -31.38
CA THR A 607 -7.40 5.13 -31.86
C THR A 607 -6.22 5.29 -30.93
N PHE A 608 -6.32 6.15 -29.90
CA PHE A 608 -5.23 6.54 -28.98
C PHE A 608 -3.95 7.00 -29.69
N VAL A 609 -4.13 7.73 -30.79
CA VAL A 609 -3.03 8.32 -31.56
C VAL A 609 -3.02 9.83 -31.35
N LEU A 610 -1.84 10.42 -31.19
CA LEU A 610 -1.69 11.88 -31.16
C LEU A 610 -2.14 12.47 -32.50
N ARG A 611 -3.03 13.46 -32.48
CA ARG A 611 -3.63 14.01 -33.69
C ARG A 611 -2.65 14.64 -34.67
N ASN A 612 -1.52 15.11 -34.17
CA ASN A 612 -0.46 15.69 -35.00
C ASN A 612 0.49 14.63 -35.59
N ASP A 613 0.32 13.36 -35.27
CA ASP A 613 0.99 12.30 -35.99
C ASP A 613 0.33 12.13 -37.37
N PRO A 614 1.08 11.79 -38.44
CA PRO A 614 0.46 11.53 -39.73
C PRO A 614 -0.52 10.37 -39.61
N VAL A 615 -1.80 10.71 -39.55
CA VAL A 615 -2.90 9.75 -39.44
C VAL A 615 -2.91 8.89 -40.69
N PRO A 616 -2.83 7.55 -40.62
CA PRO A 616 -3.09 6.72 -41.80
C PRO A 616 -4.50 7.05 -42.29
N ALA A 617 -4.61 7.46 -43.56
CA ALA A 617 -5.85 7.94 -44.17
C ALA A 617 -7.01 7.00 -43.85
N LYS A 618 -7.98 7.45 -43.06
CA LYS A 618 -9.23 6.72 -42.80
C LYS A 618 -9.90 6.48 -44.17
N LYS A 619 -10.06 5.22 -44.54
CA LYS A 619 -10.97 4.89 -45.65
C LYS A 619 -12.34 5.49 -45.32
N ALA A 620 -12.75 6.49 -46.10
CA ALA A 620 -14.02 7.16 -45.90
C ALA A 620 -15.14 6.13 -45.84
N ALA A 621 -15.83 6.07 -44.72
CA ALA A 621 -17.05 5.26 -44.62
C ALA A 621 -18.05 5.73 -45.67
N PRO A 622 -18.74 4.83 -46.41
CA PRO A 622 -19.65 5.23 -47.47
C PRO A 622 -20.79 6.08 -46.86
N ARG A 623 -20.90 7.33 -47.34
CA ARG A 623 -21.98 8.23 -46.94
C ARG A 623 -23.32 7.53 -47.21
N ARG A 624 -24.06 7.18 -46.16
CA ARG A 624 -25.46 6.77 -46.28
C ARG A 624 -26.23 7.92 -46.92
N LYS A 625 -26.68 7.70 -48.14
CA LYS A 625 -27.64 8.61 -48.83
C LYS A 625 -28.90 8.67 -47.98
N ILE A 626 -29.15 9.81 -47.37
CA ILE A 626 -30.44 10.11 -46.76
C ILE A 626 -31.43 10.25 -47.93
N ALA A 627 -32.32 9.27 -48.08
CA ALA A 627 -33.41 9.33 -49.06
C ALA A 627 -34.37 10.47 -48.63
N ALA A 628 -34.46 11.50 -49.43
CA ALA A 628 -35.45 12.56 -49.29
C ALA A 628 -36.85 11.96 -49.39
N ARG A 629 -37.59 11.94 -48.29
CA ARG A 629 -39.05 11.68 -48.32
C ARG A 629 -39.72 12.87 -49.02
N LYS A 630 -40.26 12.64 -50.20
CA LYS A 630 -41.21 13.54 -50.81
C LYS A 630 -42.50 13.60 -49.97
N VAL A 631 -42.86 14.81 -49.54
CA VAL A 631 -44.17 15.10 -48.99
C VAL A 631 -45.06 15.36 -50.19
N SER A 632 -46.10 14.60 -50.29
CA SER A 632 -47.33 14.89 -51.09
C SER A 632 -48.50 14.85 -50.13
#